data_a7ed3ef0e87bed6f200bf5c4f3772efb
#
_entry.id   a7ed3ef0e87bed6f200bf5c4f3772efb
#
_cell.length_a   1.000
_cell.length_b   1.000
_cell.length_c   1.000
_cell.angle_alpha   90.00
_cell.angle_beta   90.00
_cell.angle_gamma   90.00
#
_symmetry.space_group_name_H-M   'P 1'
#
loop_
_entity.id
_entity.type
_entity.pdbx_description
1 polymer ?
#
loop_
_entity_poly.entity_id
_entity_poly.type
_entity_poly.pdbx_seq_one_letter_code
_entity_poly.pdbx_strand_id
1 'polypeptide(L)'
;MFADSLPDVFGNHLFQSWLNAQGKPIQLNALEQLAYVGQRGMGAWEYEPAITMDAPSSFRIAEMAQLLSEILAEKESLTPENANTEGLLNLFRIGTSAGGMRPKILVAKHRKTQQILPGDLLYGPHHDYFLVKLNLENDPLHPKETIEFIYANIAQQLGIEMMPCELWEEKHFATHRFDRQNNQKQHVLTAAGLTGWDYQNPEDSSYENLFKLAMALKIPL
;
A
#
# COMPACT_ATOMS: atom_id res chain seq x y z
N MET A 1 -11.71 -13.58 -1.95
CA MET A 1 -10.65 -13.48 -3.00
C MET A 1 -10.67 -12.11 -3.68
N PHE A 2 -11.67 -11.75 -4.51
CA PHE A 2 -11.67 -10.43 -5.19
C PHE A 2 -11.80 -9.24 -4.24
N ALA A 3 -12.47 -9.40 -3.10
CA ALA A 3 -12.55 -8.37 -2.08
C ALA A 3 -11.19 -7.94 -1.53
N ASP A 4 -10.20 -8.84 -1.59
CA ASP A 4 -8.81 -8.59 -1.17
C ASP A 4 -8.07 -7.57 -2.06
N SER A 5 -8.59 -7.33 -3.25
CA SER A 5 -8.05 -6.32 -4.18
C SER A 5 -8.75 -4.97 -4.07
N LEU A 6 -9.84 -4.88 -3.32
CA LEU A 6 -10.54 -3.61 -3.10
C LEU A 6 -9.76 -2.74 -2.11
N PRO A 7 -9.85 -1.40 -2.25
CA PRO A 7 -9.28 -0.50 -1.26
C PRO A 7 -9.86 -0.77 0.14
N ASP A 8 -8.99 -0.84 1.14
CA ASP A 8 -9.39 -0.90 2.54
C ASP A 8 -9.82 0.46 3.09
N VAL A 9 -9.94 0.60 4.41
CA VAL A 9 -10.40 1.85 5.04
C VAL A 9 -9.54 3.05 4.63
N PHE A 10 -8.21 2.91 4.68
CA PHE A 10 -7.28 3.97 4.30
C PHE A 10 -7.30 4.20 2.79
N GLY A 11 -7.21 3.14 2.01
CA GLY A 11 -7.29 3.20 0.55
C GLY A 11 -8.60 3.80 0.04
N ASN A 12 -9.73 3.48 0.66
CA ASN A 12 -11.03 4.08 0.34
C ASN A 12 -11.05 5.58 0.61
N HIS A 13 -10.44 6.04 1.70
CA HIS A 13 -10.39 7.48 2.00
C HIS A 13 -9.64 8.24 0.89
N LEU A 14 -8.48 7.74 0.47
CA LEU A 14 -7.72 8.33 -0.65
C LEU A 14 -8.49 8.26 -1.97
N PHE A 15 -9.15 7.15 -2.22
CA PHE A 15 -9.94 6.94 -3.43
C PHE A 15 -11.10 7.93 -3.53
N GLN A 16 -11.82 8.12 -2.44
CA GLN A 16 -12.92 9.09 -2.38
C GLN A 16 -12.42 10.53 -2.53
N SER A 17 -11.32 10.89 -1.89
CA SER A 17 -10.70 12.22 -2.02
C SER A 17 -10.31 12.50 -3.47
N TRP A 18 -9.72 11.52 -4.15
CA TRP A 18 -9.36 11.64 -5.56
C TRP A 18 -10.59 11.74 -6.48
N LEU A 19 -11.65 10.94 -6.26
CA LEU A 19 -12.88 11.00 -7.04
C LEU A 19 -13.56 12.36 -6.87
N ASN A 20 -13.62 12.88 -5.64
CA ASN A 20 -14.16 14.22 -5.34
C ASN A 20 -13.44 15.31 -6.14
N ALA A 21 -12.10 15.28 -6.10
CA ALA A 21 -11.27 16.23 -6.84
C ALA A 21 -11.47 16.15 -8.37
N GLN A 22 -11.99 15.03 -8.88
CA GLN A 22 -12.34 14.84 -10.29
C GLN A 22 -13.81 15.18 -10.61
N GLY A 23 -14.60 15.60 -9.63
CA GLY A 23 -16.03 15.81 -9.79
C GLY A 23 -16.81 14.53 -10.14
N LYS A 24 -16.29 13.36 -9.79
CA LYS A 24 -16.89 12.06 -10.08
C LYS A 24 -17.75 11.56 -8.91
N PRO A 25 -18.72 10.66 -9.16
CA PRO A 25 -19.52 10.07 -8.09
C PRO A 25 -18.64 9.38 -7.05
N ILE A 26 -18.89 9.61 -5.77
CA ILE A 26 -18.12 9.03 -4.66
C ILE A 26 -18.51 7.58 -4.38
N GLN A 27 -19.75 7.21 -4.69
CA GLN A 27 -20.24 5.85 -4.47
C GLN A 27 -20.09 5.02 -5.73
N LEU A 28 -19.03 4.20 -5.76
CA LEU A 28 -18.80 3.19 -6.78
C LEU A 28 -19.08 1.81 -6.20
N ASN A 29 -19.69 0.95 -7.01
CA ASN A 29 -19.83 -0.46 -6.66
C ASN A 29 -18.48 -1.20 -6.75
N ALA A 30 -18.41 -2.42 -6.23
CA ALA A 30 -17.17 -3.19 -6.19
C ALA A 30 -16.54 -3.44 -7.58
N LEU A 31 -17.36 -3.65 -8.62
CA LEU A 31 -16.86 -3.89 -9.98
C LEU A 31 -16.27 -2.61 -10.58
N GLU A 32 -16.89 -1.47 -10.34
CA GLU A 32 -16.35 -0.16 -10.74
C GLU A 32 -15.03 0.12 -10.03
N GLN A 33 -14.92 -0.18 -8.73
CA GLN A 33 -13.67 -0.05 -8.00
C GLN A 33 -12.58 -0.97 -8.56
N LEU A 34 -12.89 -2.23 -8.89
CA LEU A 34 -11.95 -3.14 -9.51
C LEU A 34 -11.48 -2.65 -10.89
N ALA A 35 -12.33 -1.98 -11.67
CA ALA A 35 -11.91 -1.36 -12.93
C ALA A 35 -10.88 -0.23 -12.71
N TYR A 36 -10.98 0.51 -11.60
CA TYR A 36 -9.95 1.46 -11.19
C TYR A 36 -8.67 0.77 -10.69
N VAL A 37 -8.77 -0.38 -10.03
CA VAL A 37 -7.59 -1.19 -9.66
C VAL A 37 -6.87 -1.67 -10.92
N GLY A 38 -7.57 -2.24 -11.88
CA GLY A 38 -7.00 -2.70 -13.16
C GLY A 38 -5.74 -3.56 -12.94
N GLN A 39 -4.60 -3.09 -13.47
CA GLN A 39 -3.30 -3.74 -13.34
C GLN A 39 -2.48 -3.27 -12.13
N ARG A 40 -3.02 -2.38 -11.29
CA ARG A 40 -2.27 -1.66 -10.25
C ARG A 40 -2.31 -2.29 -8.86
N GLY A 41 -3.13 -3.32 -8.67
CA GLY A 41 -3.29 -3.98 -7.38
C GLY A 41 -2.02 -4.63 -6.82
N MET A 42 -2.06 -4.96 -5.54
CA MET A 42 -1.09 -5.87 -4.94
C MET A 42 -1.27 -7.28 -5.52
N GLY A 43 -0.17 -8.05 -5.52
CA GLY A 43 -0.18 -9.39 -6.10
C GLY A 43 -0.21 -9.36 -7.63
N ALA A 44 -0.71 -10.44 -8.25
CA ALA A 44 -0.71 -10.65 -9.69
C ALA A 44 -2.11 -10.56 -10.34
N TRP A 45 -3.16 -10.28 -9.58
CA TRP A 45 -4.50 -10.10 -10.14
C TRP A 45 -4.57 -8.84 -10.99
N GLU A 46 -5.19 -8.96 -12.15
CA GLU A 46 -5.46 -7.86 -13.08
C GLU A 46 -6.94 -7.91 -13.48
N TYR A 47 -7.56 -6.75 -13.62
CA TYR A 47 -8.99 -6.62 -13.88
C TYR A 47 -9.21 -5.90 -15.21
N GLU A 48 -10.09 -6.45 -16.03
CA GLU A 48 -10.52 -5.86 -17.30
C GLU A 48 -12.05 -5.76 -17.36
N PRO A 49 -12.59 -4.66 -17.92
CA PRO A 49 -11.88 -3.51 -18.49
C PRO A 49 -11.26 -2.62 -17.40
N ALA A 50 -10.05 -2.12 -17.65
CA ALA A 50 -9.37 -1.21 -16.74
C ALA A 50 -9.58 0.25 -17.14
N ILE A 51 -9.73 1.14 -16.15
CA ILE A 51 -9.79 2.57 -16.37
C ILE A 51 -8.39 3.09 -16.63
N THR A 52 -8.20 3.74 -17.78
CA THR A 52 -6.94 4.38 -18.17
C THR A 52 -6.69 5.60 -17.28
N MET A 53 -5.46 5.75 -16.83
CA MET A 53 -4.98 6.91 -16.07
C MET A 53 -3.75 7.49 -16.74
N ASP A 54 -3.50 8.77 -16.49
CA ASP A 54 -2.31 9.46 -16.98
C ASP A 54 -1.03 8.75 -16.57
N ALA A 55 0.04 8.97 -17.32
CA ALA A 55 1.37 8.41 -17.00
C ALA A 55 1.82 8.86 -15.60
N PRO A 56 2.47 7.96 -14.82
CA PRO A 56 2.96 8.32 -13.51
C PRO A 56 4.12 9.32 -13.59
N SER A 57 4.12 10.29 -12.68
CA SER A 57 5.25 11.19 -12.47
C SER A 57 6.08 10.77 -11.27
N SER A 58 7.35 11.19 -11.24
CA SER A 58 8.20 11.01 -10.07
C SER A 58 7.85 12.03 -8.98
N PHE A 59 8.08 11.64 -7.73
CA PHE A 59 7.80 12.47 -6.56
C PHE A 59 8.84 12.25 -5.46
N ARG A 60 8.81 13.11 -4.44
CA ARG A 60 9.59 12.94 -3.22
C ARG A 60 8.71 12.42 -2.10
N ILE A 61 9.27 11.56 -1.24
CA ILE A 61 8.54 10.98 -0.10
C ILE A 61 8.00 12.10 0.82
N ALA A 62 8.79 13.13 1.09
CA ALA A 62 8.36 14.26 1.92
C ALA A 62 7.13 14.99 1.35
N GLU A 63 7.04 15.15 0.01
CA GLU A 63 5.88 15.77 -0.65
C GLU A 63 4.60 14.93 -0.45
N MET A 64 4.73 13.61 -0.61
CA MET A 64 3.61 12.70 -0.41
C MET A 64 3.19 12.62 1.06
N ALA A 65 4.14 12.63 1.99
CA ALA A 65 3.87 12.65 3.42
C ALA A 65 3.14 13.94 3.82
N GLN A 66 3.56 15.09 3.31
CA GLN A 66 2.91 16.36 3.57
C GLN A 66 1.48 16.37 3.02
N LEU A 67 1.29 16.04 1.75
CA LEU A 67 -0.03 16.00 1.11
C LEU A 67 -0.97 15.04 1.83
N LEU A 68 -0.46 13.89 2.24
CA LEU A 68 -1.23 12.91 3.00
C LEU A 68 -1.62 13.43 4.39
N SER A 69 -0.73 14.15 5.08
CA SER A 69 -1.03 14.79 6.35
C SER A 69 -2.14 15.83 6.20
N GLU A 70 -2.11 16.62 5.14
CA GLU A 70 -3.15 17.60 4.81
C GLU A 70 -4.51 16.91 4.58
N ILE A 71 -4.56 15.85 3.76
CA ILE A 71 -5.79 15.08 3.51
C ILE A 71 -6.37 14.48 4.80
N LEU A 72 -5.52 13.95 5.67
CA LEU A 72 -5.96 13.33 6.92
C LEU A 72 -6.36 14.36 7.99
N ALA A 73 -5.80 15.57 7.94
CA ALA A 73 -6.14 16.66 8.84
C ALA A 73 -7.41 17.42 8.44
N GLU A 74 -7.66 17.52 7.14
CA GLU A 74 -8.84 18.20 6.61
C GLU A 74 -10.10 17.36 6.83
N LYS A 75 -10.97 17.87 7.71
CA LYS A 75 -12.34 17.36 7.87
C LYS A 75 -13.27 17.80 6.73
N GLU A 76 -12.80 18.71 5.87
CA GLU A 76 -13.53 19.24 4.74
C GLU A 76 -13.07 18.55 3.44
N SER A 77 -14.01 18.24 2.56
CA SER A 77 -13.74 17.56 1.30
C SER A 77 -12.87 18.43 0.38
N LEU A 78 -11.81 17.82 -0.17
CA LEU A 78 -11.06 18.41 -1.27
C LEU A 78 -12.01 18.72 -2.43
N THR A 79 -11.99 19.95 -2.92
CA THR A 79 -12.74 20.36 -4.10
C THR A 79 -11.82 20.41 -5.32
N PRO A 80 -12.35 20.29 -6.56
CA PRO A 80 -11.53 20.38 -7.78
C PRO A 80 -10.71 21.68 -7.89
N GLU A 81 -11.13 22.73 -7.19
CA GLU A 81 -10.55 24.08 -7.28
C GLU A 81 -9.30 24.22 -6.40
N ASN A 82 -9.17 23.44 -5.31
CA ASN A 82 -8.05 23.55 -4.36
C ASN A 82 -7.14 22.31 -4.35
N ALA A 83 -7.42 21.32 -5.20
CA ALA A 83 -6.69 20.06 -5.19
C ALA A 83 -5.43 20.12 -6.07
N ASN A 84 -4.28 19.71 -5.51
CA ASN A 84 -3.12 19.33 -6.33
C ASN A 84 -3.44 18.00 -7.05
N THR A 85 -4.00 18.11 -8.26
CA THR A 85 -4.54 16.97 -9.01
C THR A 85 -3.48 15.91 -9.30
N GLU A 86 -2.24 16.31 -9.61
CA GLU A 86 -1.13 15.38 -9.88
C GLU A 86 -0.69 14.66 -8.60
N GLY A 87 -0.54 15.39 -7.51
CA GLY A 87 -0.21 14.81 -6.20
C GLY A 87 -1.28 13.83 -5.72
N LEU A 88 -2.56 14.19 -5.87
CA LEU A 88 -3.69 13.30 -5.53
C LEU A 88 -3.73 12.05 -6.41
N LEU A 89 -3.43 12.17 -7.71
CA LEU A 89 -3.35 11.02 -8.59
C LEU A 89 -2.22 10.08 -8.16
N ASN A 90 -1.06 10.62 -7.82
CA ASN A 90 0.03 9.81 -7.29
C ASN A 90 -0.36 9.15 -5.96
N LEU A 91 -0.94 9.89 -5.00
CA LEU A 91 -1.44 9.31 -3.74
C LEU A 91 -2.47 8.21 -3.96
N PHE A 92 -3.43 8.43 -4.85
CA PHE A 92 -4.38 7.40 -5.21
C PHE A 92 -3.68 6.13 -5.71
N ARG A 93 -2.71 6.26 -6.61
CA ARG A 93 -1.97 5.13 -7.19
C ARG A 93 -1.16 4.36 -6.17
N ILE A 94 -0.52 5.06 -5.23
CA ILE A 94 0.41 4.47 -4.26
C ILE A 94 -0.26 3.99 -2.98
N GLY A 95 -1.43 4.50 -2.63
CA GLY A 95 -2.08 4.27 -1.35
C GLY A 95 -3.27 3.32 -1.36
N THR A 96 -3.94 3.12 -2.51
CA THR A 96 -5.21 2.39 -2.54
C THR A 96 -5.07 0.87 -2.44
N SER A 97 -3.92 0.31 -2.78
CA SER A 97 -3.72 -1.14 -2.86
C SER A 97 -3.07 -1.76 -1.63
N ALA A 98 -2.57 -0.95 -0.69
CA ALA A 98 -1.86 -1.44 0.49
C ALA A 98 -2.78 -1.50 1.70
N GLY A 99 -3.32 -2.68 2.01
CA GLY A 99 -4.27 -2.90 3.11
C GLY A 99 -3.78 -2.45 4.49
N GLY A 100 -4.71 -2.10 5.39
CA GLY A 100 -4.49 -1.72 6.78
C GLY A 100 -4.71 -0.23 7.10
N MET A 101 -4.89 0.09 8.36
CA MET A 101 -5.35 1.40 8.84
C MET A 101 -4.29 2.52 8.82
N ARG A 102 -3.00 2.19 8.77
CA ARG A 102 -1.92 3.18 8.86
C ARG A 102 -1.53 3.73 7.49
N PRO A 103 -1.13 5.01 7.43
CA PRO A 103 -0.63 5.63 6.23
C PRO A 103 0.57 4.88 5.64
N LYS A 104 0.40 4.32 4.46
CA LYS A 104 1.46 3.63 3.72
C LYS A 104 1.31 3.84 2.24
N ILE A 105 2.43 3.75 1.53
CA ILE A 105 2.49 3.95 0.09
C ILE A 105 3.30 2.83 -0.57
N LEU A 106 2.92 2.51 -1.81
CA LEU A 106 3.68 1.58 -2.66
C LEU A 106 4.50 2.39 -3.65
N VAL A 107 5.81 2.14 -3.68
CA VAL A 107 6.73 2.89 -4.54
C VAL A 107 7.66 1.97 -5.31
N ALA A 108 8.12 2.46 -6.47
CA ALA A 108 9.22 1.91 -7.24
C ALA A 108 10.39 2.89 -7.21
N LYS A 109 11.59 2.43 -6.83
CA LYS A 109 12.78 3.23 -6.72
C LYS A 109 13.81 2.77 -7.74
N HIS A 110 14.24 3.66 -8.61
CA HIS A 110 15.26 3.35 -9.60
C HIS A 110 16.63 3.21 -8.94
N ARG A 111 17.31 2.07 -9.12
CA ARG A 111 18.57 1.72 -8.43
C ARG A 111 19.69 2.74 -8.59
N LYS A 112 19.86 3.31 -9.79
CA LYS A 112 20.95 4.26 -10.07
C LYS A 112 20.59 5.71 -9.77
N THR A 113 19.44 6.18 -10.27
CA THR A 113 19.06 7.59 -10.16
C THR A 113 18.37 7.91 -8.84
N GLN A 114 17.95 6.88 -8.07
CA GLN A 114 17.18 7.00 -6.84
C GLN A 114 15.82 7.68 -7.03
N GLN A 115 15.38 7.86 -8.27
CA GLN A 115 14.08 8.42 -8.62
C GLN A 115 12.97 7.50 -8.09
N ILE A 116 11.95 8.09 -7.49
CA ILE A 116 10.79 7.39 -6.93
C ILE A 116 9.58 7.62 -7.82
N LEU A 117 8.93 6.53 -8.18
CA LEU A 117 7.69 6.47 -8.95
C LEU A 117 6.61 5.74 -8.15
N PRO A 118 5.31 5.90 -8.48
CA PRO A 118 4.27 5.04 -7.95
C PRO A 118 4.59 3.56 -8.17
N GLY A 119 4.51 2.74 -7.12
CA GLY A 119 4.85 1.30 -7.17
C GLY A 119 3.69 0.41 -7.65
N ASP A 120 2.70 0.99 -8.29
CA ASP A 120 1.51 0.32 -8.81
C ASP A 120 1.78 -0.48 -10.09
N LEU A 121 2.73 -0.05 -10.91
CA LEU A 121 3.11 -0.69 -12.17
C LEU A 121 4.52 -1.29 -12.11
N LEU A 122 4.88 -2.09 -13.13
CA LEU A 122 6.22 -2.59 -13.35
C LEU A 122 6.98 -1.64 -14.30
N TYR A 123 8.18 -1.20 -13.89
CA TYR A 123 9.01 -0.24 -14.63
C TYR A 123 10.31 -0.86 -15.20
N GLY A 124 10.40 -2.18 -15.17
CA GLY A 124 11.57 -2.90 -15.68
C GLY A 124 12.62 -3.23 -14.60
N PRO A 125 13.70 -3.93 -14.99
CA PRO A 125 14.61 -4.61 -14.07
C PRO A 125 15.52 -3.67 -13.26
N HIS A 126 15.48 -2.37 -13.51
CA HIS A 126 16.30 -1.38 -12.81
C HIS A 126 15.59 -0.73 -11.62
N HIS A 127 14.41 -1.21 -11.25
CA HIS A 127 13.65 -0.69 -10.12
C HIS A 127 13.52 -1.73 -9.02
N ASP A 128 13.61 -1.27 -7.79
CA ASP A 128 13.23 -2.00 -6.59
C ASP A 128 11.87 -1.48 -6.10
N TYR A 129 11.06 -2.37 -5.56
CA TYR A 129 9.69 -2.07 -5.15
C TYR A 129 9.58 -2.12 -3.64
N PHE A 130 8.97 -1.11 -3.05
CA PHE A 130 8.85 -0.96 -1.60
C PHE A 130 7.41 -0.69 -1.17
N LEU A 131 7.07 -1.17 0.01
CA LEU A 131 6.00 -0.66 0.83
C LEU A 131 6.63 0.26 1.87
N VAL A 132 6.18 1.52 1.91
CA VAL A 132 6.71 2.52 2.83
C VAL A 132 5.61 2.95 3.78
N LYS A 133 5.82 2.74 5.09
CA LYS A 133 4.96 3.29 6.15
C LYS A 133 5.47 4.67 6.50
N LEU A 134 4.58 5.66 6.36
CA LEU A 134 4.93 7.06 6.55
C LEU A 134 4.76 7.46 8.01
N ASN A 135 5.81 8.01 8.60
CA ASN A 135 5.71 8.70 9.88
C ASN A 135 5.17 10.11 9.62
N LEU A 136 3.90 10.33 9.92
CA LEU A 136 3.21 11.62 9.79
C LEU A 136 3.09 12.34 11.13
N GLU A 137 3.18 11.63 12.26
CA GLU A 137 2.85 12.11 13.59
C GLU A 137 4.04 12.80 14.24
N ASN A 138 5.13 13.08 13.77
CA ASN A 138 6.29 13.72 14.41
C ASN A 138 6.35 13.54 15.96
N ASP A 139 5.97 12.34 16.45
CA ASP A 139 6.02 12.01 17.87
C ASP A 139 7.40 11.39 18.18
N PRO A 140 8.33 12.18 18.75
CA PRO A 140 9.67 11.68 19.06
C PRO A 140 9.70 10.66 20.20
N LEU A 141 8.63 10.58 21.01
CA LEU A 141 8.53 9.65 22.13
C LEU A 141 8.07 8.26 21.68
N HIS A 142 7.31 8.19 20.58
CA HIS A 142 6.76 6.93 20.08
C HIS A 142 6.97 6.81 18.55
N PRO A 143 8.20 6.74 18.08
CA PRO A 143 8.52 6.66 16.65
C PRO A 143 8.18 5.25 16.12
N LYS A 144 6.90 5.01 15.83
CA LYS A 144 6.32 3.69 15.50
C LYS A 144 7.05 2.99 14.34
N GLU A 145 7.37 3.74 13.30
CA GLU A 145 8.05 3.23 12.10
C GLU A 145 9.52 2.88 12.40
N THR A 146 10.18 3.66 13.26
CA THR A 146 11.54 3.33 13.75
C THR A 146 11.52 2.09 14.62
N ILE A 147 10.53 1.96 15.50
CA ILE A 147 10.36 0.77 16.34
C ILE A 147 10.14 -0.46 15.44
N GLU A 148 9.30 -0.36 14.43
CA GLU A 148 9.07 -1.46 13.47
C GLU A 148 10.35 -1.86 12.74
N PHE A 149 11.17 -0.89 12.32
CA PHE A 149 12.46 -1.14 11.72
C PHE A 149 13.41 -1.88 12.69
N ILE A 150 13.45 -1.47 13.96
CA ILE A 150 14.26 -2.15 14.97
C ILE A 150 13.80 -3.61 15.18
N TYR A 151 12.50 -3.84 15.32
CA TYR A 151 11.94 -5.18 15.46
C TYR A 151 12.21 -6.08 14.24
N ALA A 152 12.11 -5.53 13.03
CA ALA A 152 12.44 -6.28 11.82
C ALA A 152 13.91 -6.71 11.80
N ASN A 153 14.83 -5.82 12.21
CA ASN A 153 16.25 -6.17 12.31
C ASN A 153 16.54 -7.22 13.41
N ILE A 154 15.88 -7.12 14.56
CA ILE A 154 16.00 -8.11 15.63
C ILE A 154 15.51 -9.48 15.13
N ALA A 155 14.35 -9.52 14.43
CA ALA A 155 13.82 -10.74 13.87
C ALA A 155 14.81 -11.41 12.88
N GLN A 156 15.42 -10.62 11.99
CA GLN A 156 16.45 -11.10 11.08
C GLN A 156 17.68 -11.65 11.82
N GLN A 157 18.15 -10.97 12.87
CA GLN A 157 19.28 -11.41 13.69
C GLN A 157 18.99 -12.73 14.42
N LEU A 158 17.72 -12.97 14.76
CA LEU A 158 17.26 -14.23 15.37
C LEU A 158 17.00 -15.34 14.35
N GLY A 159 17.29 -15.11 13.07
CA GLY A 159 17.14 -16.10 12.00
C GLY A 159 15.72 -16.20 11.43
N ILE A 160 14.83 -15.28 11.75
CA ILE A 160 13.52 -15.20 11.12
C ILE A 160 13.69 -14.60 9.72
N GLU A 161 13.21 -15.30 8.70
CA GLU A 161 13.25 -14.81 7.33
C GLU A 161 12.29 -13.62 7.15
N MET A 162 12.86 -12.46 6.92
CA MET A 162 12.15 -11.20 6.73
C MET A 162 12.56 -10.56 5.41
N MET A 163 11.65 -9.84 4.78
CA MET A 163 11.99 -8.99 3.64
C MET A 163 12.99 -7.89 4.09
N PRO A 164 14.01 -7.57 3.26
CA PRO A 164 14.91 -6.46 3.56
C PRO A 164 14.15 -5.18 3.84
N CYS A 165 14.59 -4.42 4.82
CA CYS A 165 13.98 -3.15 5.20
C CYS A 165 15.02 -2.06 5.41
N GLU A 166 14.57 -0.82 5.24
CA GLU A 166 15.38 0.39 5.35
C GLU A 166 14.61 1.44 6.16
N LEU A 167 15.32 2.37 6.78
CA LEU A 167 14.71 3.56 7.38
C LEU A 167 14.98 4.75 6.44
N TRP A 168 13.96 5.21 5.73
CA TRP A 168 14.08 6.33 4.80
C TRP A 168 13.86 7.66 5.53
N GLU A 169 14.67 8.67 5.18
CA GLU A 169 14.66 9.99 5.82
C GLU A 169 14.69 9.90 7.36
N GLU A 170 15.37 8.85 7.89
CA GLU A 170 15.54 8.57 9.33
C GLU A 170 14.23 8.36 10.11
N LYS A 171 13.10 8.25 9.44
CA LYS A 171 11.77 8.18 10.09
C LYS A 171 10.72 7.31 9.40
N HIS A 172 10.86 6.98 8.13
CA HIS A 172 9.88 6.19 7.39
C HIS A 172 10.35 4.74 7.25
N PHE A 173 9.52 3.79 7.64
CA PHE A 173 9.84 2.36 7.49
C PHE A 173 9.57 1.91 6.07
N ALA A 174 10.59 1.48 5.35
CA ALA A 174 10.50 0.94 4.01
C ALA A 174 10.89 -0.54 3.99
N THR A 175 10.03 -1.40 3.45
CA THR A 175 10.33 -2.82 3.27
C THR A 175 10.17 -3.20 1.80
N HIS A 176 11.05 -4.08 1.32
CA HIS A 176 10.92 -4.62 -0.04
C HIS A 176 9.60 -5.36 -0.19
N ARG A 177 8.97 -5.21 -1.33
CA ARG A 177 7.75 -5.94 -1.66
C ARG A 177 8.06 -7.34 -2.11
N PHE A 178 7.53 -8.34 -1.40
CA PHE A 178 7.65 -9.75 -1.79
C PHE A 178 6.80 -10.12 -3.02
N ASP A 179 5.77 -9.32 -3.32
CA ASP A 179 4.89 -9.52 -4.47
C ASP A 179 5.43 -8.93 -5.79
N ARG A 180 6.67 -8.45 -5.77
CA ARG A 180 7.40 -7.92 -6.94
C ARG A 180 8.80 -8.51 -6.97
N GLN A 181 8.99 -9.56 -7.74
CA GLN A 181 10.27 -10.26 -7.85
C GLN A 181 10.70 -10.37 -9.32
N ASN A 182 11.96 -10.08 -9.61
CA ASN A 182 12.54 -10.18 -10.96
C ASN A 182 11.71 -9.45 -12.04
N ASN A 183 11.18 -8.28 -11.70
CA ASN A 183 10.28 -7.49 -12.55
C ASN A 183 9.01 -8.25 -12.96
N GLN A 184 8.51 -9.11 -12.08
CA GLN A 184 7.27 -9.86 -12.25
C GLN A 184 6.40 -9.70 -11.02
N LYS A 185 5.08 -9.76 -11.22
CA LYS A 185 4.10 -9.82 -10.14
C LYS A 185 4.05 -11.25 -9.59
N GLN A 186 4.04 -11.37 -8.26
CA GLN A 186 3.78 -12.63 -7.58
C GLN A 186 2.33 -12.66 -7.09
N HIS A 187 1.69 -13.81 -7.20
CA HIS A 187 0.34 -13.95 -6.67
C HIS A 187 0.34 -13.85 -5.15
N VAL A 188 -0.56 -13.04 -4.62
CA VAL A 188 -0.73 -12.84 -3.19
C VAL A 188 -2.20 -12.95 -2.86
N LEU A 189 -2.50 -13.59 -1.75
CA LEU A 189 -3.82 -13.67 -1.18
C LEU A 189 -3.68 -13.59 0.34
N THR A 190 -4.47 -12.74 0.99
CA THR A 190 -4.45 -12.66 2.45
C THR A 190 -5.12 -13.89 3.06
N ALA A 191 -4.83 -14.19 4.32
CA ALA A 191 -5.54 -15.24 5.05
C ALA A 191 -7.04 -14.99 5.05
N ALA A 192 -7.46 -13.74 5.25
CA ALA A 192 -8.87 -13.32 5.20
C ALA A 192 -9.47 -13.53 3.80
N GLY A 193 -8.77 -13.17 2.74
CA GLY A 193 -9.22 -13.37 1.35
C GLY A 193 -9.35 -14.84 0.97
N LEU A 194 -8.54 -15.73 1.57
CA LEU A 194 -8.58 -17.17 1.34
C LEU A 194 -9.71 -17.85 2.13
N THR A 195 -9.87 -17.50 3.40
CA THR A 195 -10.76 -18.19 4.35
C THR A 195 -12.14 -17.54 4.45
N GLY A 196 -12.27 -16.26 4.08
CA GLY A 196 -13.45 -15.46 4.34
C GLY A 196 -13.55 -14.94 5.79
N TRP A 197 -12.47 -15.01 6.57
CA TRP A 197 -12.43 -14.47 7.94
C TRP A 197 -12.64 -12.96 7.95
N ASP A 198 -13.32 -12.49 8.99
CA ASP A 198 -13.33 -11.07 9.30
C ASP A 198 -12.06 -10.71 10.10
N TYR A 199 -11.10 -10.08 9.43
CA TYR A 199 -9.85 -9.69 10.07
C TYR A 199 -10.02 -8.65 11.19
N GLN A 200 -11.18 -8.00 11.29
CA GLN A 200 -11.53 -7.08 12.38
C GLN A 200 -12.08 -7.82 13.61
N ASN A 201 -12.50 -9.08 13.43
CA ASN A 201 -12.93 -9.93 14.53
C ASN A 201 -11.72 -10.63 15.18
N PRO A 202 -11.41 -10.35 16.47
CA PRO A 202 -10.29 -11.01 17.15
C PRO A 202 -10.39 -12.54 17.22
N GLU A 203 -11.61 -13.10 17.18
CA GLU A 203 -11.82 -14.55 17.18
C GLU A 203 -11.33 -15.19 15.88
N ASP A 204 -11.51 -14.52 14.75
CA ASP A 204 -11.05 -15.00 13.44
C ASP A 204 -9.55 -14.77 13.25
N SER A 205 -9.05 -13.61 13.67
CA SER A 205 -7.64 -13.18 13.44
C SER A 205 -6.68 -13.58 14.57
N SER A 206 -6.87 -14.77 15.15
CA SER A 206 -5.97 -15.31 16.17
C SER A 206 -4.76 -16.04 15.54
N TYR A 207 -3.66 -16.09 16.28
CA TYR A 207 -2.49 -16.88 15.86
C TYR A 207 -2.82 -18.38 15.76
N GLU A 208 -3.69 -18.90 16.62
CA GLU A 208 -4.15 -20.29 16.58
C GLU A 208 -4.83 -20.62 15.25
N ASN A 209 -5.68 -19.75 14.77
CA ASN A 209 -6.37 -19.91 13.48
C ASN A 209 -5.37 -19.81 12.32
N LEU A 210 -4.41 -18.88 12.40
CA LEU A 210 -3.35 -18.76 11.41
C LEU A 210 -2.49 -20.01 11.32
N PHE A 211 -2.09 -20.59 12.46
CA PHE A 211 -1.36 -21.87 12.49
C PHE A 211 -2.18 -23.04 11.94
N LYS A 212 -3.48 -23.13 12.28
CA LYS A 212 -4.37 -24.14 11.69
C LYS A 212 -4.47 -24.02 10.17
N LEU A 213 -4.56 -22.78 9.67
CA LEU A 213 -4.54 -22.50 8.23
C LEU A 213 -3.21 -22.94 7.60
N ALA A 214 -2.07 -22.58 8.19
CA ALA A 214 -0.76 -22.98 7.70
C ALA A 214 -0.61 -24.50 7.63
N MET A 215 -1.06 -25.24 8.65
CA MET A 215 -1.08 -26.70 8.64
C MET A 215 -1.98 -27.27 7.54
N ALA A 216 -3.18 -26.70 7.34
CA ALA A 216 -4.11 -27.13 6.30
C ALA A 216 -3.53 -26.91 4.88
N LEU A 217 -2.76 -25.84 4.70
CA LEU A 217 -2.04 -25.53 3.47
C LEU A 217 -0.71 -26.28 3.33
N LYS A 218 -0.34 -27.08 4.33
CA LYS A 218 0.95 -27.81 4.38
C LYS A 218 2.17 -26.89 4.27
N ILE A 219 2.07 -25.68 4.81
CA ILE A 219 3.20 -24.76 4.92
C ILE A 219 4.11 -25.27 6.05
N PRO A 220 5.42 -25.41 5.83
CA PRO A 220 6.35 -25.74 6.91
C PRO A 220 6.28 -24.68 8.02
N LEU A 221 6.17 -25.12 9.26
CA LEU A 221 6.15 -24.25 10.44
C LEU A 221 7.55 -24.13 11.04
#